data_57617a18e7102c35d90ace6575fd8898
#
_entry.id   57617a18e7102c35d90ace6575fd8898
#
_cell.length_a   1.000
_cell.length_b   1.000
_cell.length_c   1.000
_cell.angle_alpha   90.00
_cell.angle_beta   90.00
_cell.angle_gamma   90.00
#
_symmetry.space_group_name_H-M   'P 1'
#
loop_
_entity.id
_entity.type
_entity.pdbx_description
1 polymer ?
#
loop_
_entity_poly.entity_id
_entity_poly.type
_entity_poly.pdbx_seq_one_letter_code
_entity_poly.pdbx_strand_id
1 'polypeptide(L)'
;MNVLNIKRVIVVLTMMIASIVSVSAQTAGEYLKITDAVPGGYNFWYFIPEDYKVEQHKMPLVIFLHGASLCGKDLMRVRRYGVLNAIDKGMVIPAFVLAPQNPGGAWSPSKLNDLLEWAKANYNVDSTRVYVLGMSLGGYGTLDFVGSYPEKVAAAMALCGGCSLKDMSGLGKLPLWIMHGTADRAVGVKESKRVVNYLKDNGIDKLLRFDWLEGGNHGVLARLFYLQKTYDWLISHTTNKRKIEDCIDITWDDIKTTYQDMKKMSEDYEHD
;
A
#
# COMPACT_ATOMS: atom_id res chain seq x y z
N MET A 1 31.66 29.58 49.06
CA MET A 1 30.79 29.29 47.92
C MET A 1 29.37 29.73 48.27
N ASN A 2 28.83 30.70 47.56
CA ASN A 2 27.60 31.39 47.94
C ASN A 2 26.38 30.52 47.70
N VAL A 3 25.47 30.44 48.66
CA VAL A 3 24.19 29.68 48.62
C VAL A 3 23.34 30.01 47.37
N LEU A 4 23.55 31.19 46.79
CA LEU A 4 22.88 31.65 45.55
C LEU A 4 23.31 30.86 44.31
N ASN A 5 24.56 30.36 44.28
CA ASN A 5 25.07 29.56 43.14
C ASN A 5 24.57 28.12 43.13
N ILE A 6 24.29 27.57 44.32
CA ILE A 6 23.75 26.19 44.42
C ILE A 6 22.30 26.14 43.96
N LYS A 7 21.49 27.18 44.26
CA LYS A 7 20.09 27.25 43.79
C LYS A 7 19.98 27.41 42.25
N ARG A 8 20.91 28.14 41.63
CA ARG A 8 20.94 28.27 40.16
C ARG A 8 21.36 26.98 39.44
N VAL A 9 22.29 26.22 40.03
CA VAL A 9 22.72 24.93 39.48
C VAL A 9 21.60 23.89 39.59
N ILE A 10 20.84 23.88 40.68
CA ILE A 10 19.71 22.96 40.87
C ILE A 10 18.56 23.31 39.92
N VAL A 11 18.26 24.58 39.66
CA VAL A 11 17.23 25.01 38.72
C VAL A 11 17.61 24.70 37.28
N VAL A 12 18.87 24.78 36.88
CA VAL A 12 19.34 24.39 35.54
C VAL A 12 19.35 22.87 35.37
N LEU A 13 19.68 22.11 36.42
CA LEU A 13 19.61 20.64 36.38
C LEU A 13 18.15 20.12 36.31
N THR A 14 17.20 20.81 37.01
CA THR A 14 15.77 20.42 36.95
C THR A 14 15.13 20.80 35.64
N MET A 15 15.61 21.85 34.94
CA MET A 15 15.11 22.17 33.59
C MET A 15 15.71 21.28 32.48
N MET A 16 16.87 20.65 32.69
CA MET A 16 17.44 19.69 31.74
C MET A 16 16.82 18.26 31.82
N ILE A 17 16.11 17.96 32.92
CA ILE A 17 15.45 16.63 33.08
C ILE A 17 14.03 16.66 32.53
N ALA A 18 13.48 17.82 32.19
CA ALA A 18 12.11 17.96 31.66
C ALA A 18 11.97 17.76 30.13
N SER A 19 13.04 17.44 29.43
CA SER A 19 13.01 17.03 28.01
C SER A 19 13.38 15.56 27.82
N ILE A 20 12.91 14.70 28.72
CA ILE A 20 12.66 13.32 28.34
C ILE A 20 11.41 13.40 27.48
N VAL A 21 11.62 13.53 26.17
CA VAL A 21 10.62 13.19 25.17
C VAL A 21 10.16 11.81 25.57
N SER A 22 8.96 11.71 26.14
CA SER A 22 8.27 10.44 26.23
C SER A 22 8.09 9.99 24.77
N VAL A 23 9.01 9.17 24.29
CA VAL A 23 8.75 8.32 23.14
C VAL A 23 7.53 7.51 23.58
N SER A 24 6.35 8.00 23.22
CA SER A 24 5.13 7.23 23.34
C SER A 24 5.42 5.90 22.64
N ALA A 25 5.44 4.80 23.39
CA ALA A 25 5.52 3.48 22.81
C ALA A 25 4.36 3.39 21.83
N GLN A 26 4.68 3.39 20.52
CA GLN A 26 3.66 3.20 19.50
C GLN A 26 3.05 1.83 19.72
N THR A 27 1.77 1.81 20.03
CA THR A 27 0.99 0.57 20.18
C THR A 27 0.81 -0.09 18.81
N ALA A 28 1.07 -1.39 18.74
CA ALA A 28 0.84 -2.17 17.54
C ALA A 28 -0.67 -2.24 17.20
N GLY A 29 -1.02 -2.34 15.91
CA GLY A 29 -2.42 -2.30 15.47
C GLY A 29 -3.04 -0.91 15.40
N GLU A 30 -2.22 0.15 15.30
CA GLU A 30 -2.66 1.54 15.35
C GLU A 30 -2.82 2.16 13.97
N TYR A 31 -3.84 3.02 13.84
CA TYR A 31 -4.04 3.87 12.66
C TYR A 31 -3.64 5.31 12.95
N LEU A 32 -2.67 5.83 12.23
CA LEU A 32 -2.24 7.21 12.31
C LEU A 32 -2.81 8.02 11.13
N LYS A 33 -3.57 9.06 11.45
CA LYS A 33 -4.03 10.05 10.48
C LYS A 33 -2.95 11.13 10.33
N ILE A 34 -2.28 11.17 9.18
CA ILE A 34 -1.14 12.06 8.96
C ILE A 34 -1.50 13.08 7.88
N THR A 35 -1.38 14.36 8.23
CA THR A 35 -1.67 15.49 7.35
C THR A 35 -0.47 16.43 7.28
N ASP A 36 -0.24 16.98 6.08
CA ASP A 36 0.76 18.02 5.82
C ASP A 36 2.20 17.63 6.21
N ALA A 37 2.47 16.33 6.36
CA ALA A 37 3.79 15.82 6.75
C ALA A 37 4.82 15.88 5.60
N VAL A 38 4.35 15.86 4.35
CA VAL A 38 5.18 15.96 3.16
C VAL A 38 4.74 17.20 2.38
N PRO A 39 5.59 18.22 2.21
CA PRO A 39 5.24 19.45 1.52
C PRO A 39 4.74 19.21 0.10
N GLY A 40 3.52 19.64 -0.21
CA GLY A 40 2.88 19.42 -1.51
C GLY A 40 2.51 17.97 -1.83
N GLY A 41 2.71 17.05 -0.89
CA GLY A 41 2.37 15.63 -0.97
C GLY A 41 0.89 15.35 -0.75
N TYR A 42 0.58 14.09 -0.55
CA TYR A 42 -0.75 13.62 -0.17
C TYR A 42 -0.85 13.50 1.35
N ASN A 43 -2.03 13.79 1.92
CA ASN A 43 -2.39 13.37 3.25
C ASN A 43 -2.70 11.87 3.24
N PHE A 44 -2.44 11.14 4.32
CA PHE A 44 -2.54 9.69 4.31
C PHE A 44 -2.86 9.09 5.68
N TRP A 45 -3.38 7.87 5.65
CA TRP A 45 -3.38 6.95 6.79
C TRP A 45 -2.10 6.14 6.79
N TYR A 46 -1.54 5.92 7.97
CA TYR A 46 -0.45 4.99 8.21
C TYR A 46 -0.89 3.97 9.25
N PHE A 47 -0.86 2.69 8.88
CA PHE A 47 -1.20 1.60 9.78
C PHE A 47 0.07 0.92 10.27
N ILE A 48 0.14 0.68 11.58
CA ILE A 48 1.21 -0.03 12.28
C ILE A 48 0.64 -1.37 12.73
N PRO A 49 1.15 -2.52 12.24
CA PRO A 49 0.63 -3.82 12.60
C PRO A 49 0.89 -4.17 14.06
N GLU A 50 0.07 -5.07 14.61
CA GLU A 50 0.02 -5.43 16.02
C GLU A 50 1.32 -6.05 16.56
N ASP A 51 2.05 -6.75 15.70
CA ASP A 51 3.30 -7.45 16.02
C ASP A 51 4.55 -6.58 15.82
N TYR A 52 4.40 -5.29 15.43
CA TYR A 52 5.52 -4.39 15.24
C TYR A 52 6.17 -3.99 16.57
N LYS A 53 7.45 -4.31 16.70
CA LYS A 53 8.31 -3.87 17.80
C LYS A 53 9.52 -3.13 17.24
N VAL A 54 9.63 -1.84 17.53
CA VAL A 54 10.65 -0.92 16.99
C VAL A 54 12.08 -1.47 17.11
N GLU A 55 12.36 -2.22 18.16
CA GLU A 55 13.73 -2.67 18.48
C GLU A 55 14.12 -3.99 17.82
N GLN A 56 13.20 -4.71 17.18
CA GLN A 56 13.46 -6.11 16.83
C GLN A 56 13.67 -6.38 15.33
N HIS A 57 12.92 -5.75 14.42
CA HIS A 57 13.08 -6.05 12.98
C HIS A 57 12.45 -4.98 12.08
N LYS A 58 12.93 -4.95 10.84
CA LYS A 58 12.34 -4.13 9.78
C LYS A 58 11.09 -4.79 9.25
N MET A 59 10.03 -4.01 9.06
CA MET A 59 8.74 -4.48 8.56
C MET A 59 8.56 -4.16 7.07
N PRO A 60 7.86 -5.03 6.32
CA PRO A 60 7.40 -4.69 4.97
C PRO A 60 6.50 -3.47 4.96
N LEU A 61 6.36 -2.82 3.79
CA LEU A 61 5.43 -1.72 3.57
C LEU A 61 4.52 -2.03 2.38
N VAL A 62 3.21 -1.92 2.56
CA VAL A 62 2.21 -1.94 1.50
C VAL A 62 1.71 -0.52 1.25
N ILE A 63 1.84 -0.02 0.03
CA ILE A 63 1.27 1.25 -0.42
C ILE A 63 -0.05 0.92 -1.14
N PHE A 64 -1.16 1.41 -0.59
CA PHE A 64 -2.49 1.22 -1.16
C PHE A 64 -2.95 2.46 -1.92
N LEU A 65 -3.24 2.32 -3.21
CA LEU A 65 -3.72 3.40 -4.06
C LEU A 65 -5.20 3.18 -4.41
N HIS A 66 -6.06 4.04 -3.87
CA HIS A 66 -7.51 3.93 -4.07
C HIS A 66 -7.98 4.40 -5.45
N GLY A 67 -9.18 3.98 -5.84
CA GLY A 67 -9.87 4.41 -7.04
C GLY A 67 -10.51 5.81 -6.92
N ALA A 68 -11.02 6.33 -8.04
CA ALA A 68 -11.59 7.68 -8.13
C ALA A 68 -12.73 7.94 -7.14
N SER A 69 -13.51 6.93 -6.77
CA SER A 69 -14.63 7.06 -5.83
C SER A 69 -14.25 7.52 -4.42
N LEU A 70 -12.97 7.35 -4.03
CA LEU A 70 -12.45 7.78 -2.74
C LEU A 70 -11.66 9.09 -2.81
N CYS A 71 -11.54 9.71 -3.99
CA CYS A 71 -10.91 11.02 -4.13
C CYS A 71 -11.63 12.09 -3.28
N GLY A 72 -10.86 13.08 -2.84
CA GLY A 72 -11.37 14.21 -2.04
C GLY A 72 -10.38 14.66 -0.98
N LYS A 73 -10.89 15.45 -0.01
CA LYS A 73 -10.08 16.00 1.09
C LYS A 73 -10.36 15.35 2.45
N ASP A 74 -11.37 14.48 2.51
CA ASP A 74 -11.72 13.75 3.74
C ASP A 74 -11.03 12.38 3.75
N LEU A 75 -9.99 12.26 4.56
CA LEU A 75 -9.21 11.02 4.72
C LEU A 75 -10.06 9.82 5.16
N MET A 76 -11.21 10.02 5.84
CA MET A 76 -12.09 8.91 6.22
C MET A 76 -12.62 8.14 5.01
N ARG A 77 -12.69 8.78 3.85
CA ARG A 77 -13.12 8.10 2.61
C ARG A 77 -12.20 6.93 2.24
N VAL A 78 -10.89 7.03 2.52
CA VAL A 78 -9.90 5.99 2.19
C VAL A 78 -10.16 4.69 2.96
N ARG A 79 -10.89 4.74 4.07
CA ARG A 79 -11.28 3.58 4.89
C ARG A 79 -12.60 2.91 4.45
N ARG A 80 -13.30 3.43 3.44
CA ARG A 80 -14.61 2.88 3.02
C ARG A 80 -14.50 1.54 2.29
N TYR A 81 -13.39 1.28 1.60
CA TYR A 81 -13.04 -0.01 1.01
C TYR A 81 -11.52 -0.10 0.79
N GLY A 82 -11.04 -1.29 0.45
CA GLY A 82 -9.62 -1.52 0.17
C GLY A 82 -8.85 -2.02 1.38
N VAL A 83 -7.55 -1.83 1.37
CA VAL A 83 -6.63 -2.47 2.33
C VAL A 83 -6.95 -2.11 3.79
N LEU A 84 -7.19 -0.82 4.10
CA LEU A 84 -7.51 -0.41 5.47
C LEU A 84 -8.87 -0.99 5.93
N ASN A 85 -9.87 -1.00 5.04
CA ASN A 85 -11.16 -1.59 5.35
C ASN A 85 -11.07 -3.12 5.52
N ALA A 86 -10.18 -3.78 4.80
CA ALA A 86 -9.93 -5.20 5.00
C ALA A 86 -9.34 -5.48 6.39
N ILE A 87 -8.42 -4.63 6.86
CA ILE A 87 -7.87 -4.72 8.22
C ILE A 87 -8.98 -4.45 9.26
N ASP A 88 -9.83 -3.43 9.05
CA ASP A 88 -10.99 -3.14 9.91
C ASP A 88 -11.97 -4.33 10.02
N LYS A 89 -11.95 -5.24 9.04
CA LYS A 89 -12.75 -6.46 8.98
C LYS A 89 -11.98 -7.72 9.40
N GLY A 90 -10.85 -7.57 10.10
CA GLY A 90 -10.08 -8.66 10.66
C GLY A 90 -9.00 -9.26 9.74
N MET A 91 -8.72 -8.66 8.56
CA MET A 91 -7.60 -9.11 7.73
C MET A 91 -6.27 -8.82 8.43
N VAL A 92 -5.44 -9.84 8.59
CA VAL A 92 -4.09 -9.69 9.16
C VAL A 92 -3.08 -9.48 8.04
N ILE A 93 -2.48 -8.29 8.01
CA ILE A 93 -1.44 -7.94 7.04
C ILE A 93 -0.15 -7.66 7.83
N PRO A 94 0.87 -8.55 7.75
CA PRO A 94 2.10 -8.39 8.52
C PRO A 94 3.04 -7.36 7.85
N ALA A 95 2.55 -6.13 7.68
CA ALA A 95 3.22 -5.02 7.02
C ALA A 95 2.67 -3.69 7.52
N PHE A 96 3.48 -2.64 7.49
CA PHE A 96 2.94 -1.28 7.51
C PHE A 96 2.03 -1.07 6.30
N VAL A 97 0.98 -0.27 6.45
CA VAL A 97 0.16 0.17 5.31
C VAL A 97 0.16 1.68 5.21
N LEU A 98 0.61 2.21 4.08
CA LEU A 98 0.53 3.61 3.72
C LEU A 98 -0.60 3.78 2.70
N ALA A 99 -1.65 4.49 3.09
CA ALA A 99 -2.85 4.70 2.29
C ALA A 99 -3.11 6.20 2.09
N PRO A 100 -2.51 6.81 1.04
CA PRO A 100 -2.70 8.23 0.74
C PRO A 100 -4.09 8.49 0.18
N GLN A 101 -4.55 9.75 0.34
CA GLN A 101 -5.74 10.25 -0.32
C GLN A 101 -5.37 11.17 -1.48
N ASN A 102 -5.80 10.79 -2.67
CA ASN A 102 -5.75 11.66 -3.84
C ASN A 102 -6.91 12.67 -3.78
N PRO A 103 -6.63 13.98 -3.83
CA PRO A 103 -7.70 14.98 -3.85
C PRO A 103 -8.51 14.98 -5.16
N GLY A 104 -7.94 14.42 -6.23
CA GLY A 104 -8.51 14.31 -7.58
C GLY A 104 -7.41 14.34 -8.65
N GLY A 105 -7.74 13.91 -9.85
CA GLY A 105 -6.79 13.78 -10.96
C GLY A 105 -5.94 12.50 -10.88
N ALA A 106 -4.92 12.43 -11.73
CA ALA A 106 -3.99 11.29 -11.74
C ALA A 106 -3.13 11.22 -10.47
N TRP A 107 -2.73 10.03 -10.07
CA TRP A 107 -1.70 9.86 -9.06
C TRP A 107 -0.35 10.38 -9.58
N SER A 108 0.39 11.10 -8.74
CA SER A 108 1.74 11.59 -9.07
C SER A 108 2.79 10.62 -8.56
N PRO A 109 3.59 9.99 -9.45
CA PRO A 109 4.68 9.11 -9.02
C PRO A 109 5.69 9.76 -8.08
N SER A 110 6.04 11.04 -8.33
CA SER A 110 6.98 11.77 -7.47
C SER A 110 6.42 11.97 -6.06
N LYS A 111 5.15 12.38 -5.92
CA LYS A 111 4.52 12.53 -4.60
C LYS A 111 4.41 11.20 -3.85
N LEU A 112 4.16 10.09 -4.55
CA LEU A 112 4.16 8.76 -3.95
C LEU A 112 5.57 8.34 -3.49
N ASN A 113 6.59 8.68 -4.27
CA ASN A 113 7.98 8.49 -3.86
C ASN A 113 8.32 9.29 -2.59
N ASP A 114 7.89 10.54 -2.50
CA ASP A 114 8.14 11.37 -1.33
C ASP A 114 7.47 10.79 -0.06
N LEU A 115 6.27 10.20 -0.19
CA LEU A 115 5.61 9.48 0.90
C LEU A 115 6.36 8.20 1.29
N LEU A 116 6.89 7.45 0.32
CA LEU A 116 7.72 6.28 0.60
C LEU A 116 8.99 6.66 1.38
N GLU A 117 9.67 7.73 0.96
CA GLU A 117 10.87 8.20 1.66
C GLU A 117 10.52 8.73 3.07
N TRP A 118 9.37 9.40 3.21
CA TRP A 118 8.86 9.78 4.53
C TRP A 118 8.65 8.55 5.43
N ALA A 119 8.01 7.50 4.92
CA ALA A 119 7.78 6.27 5.71
C ALA A 119 9.10 5.62 6.15
N LYS A 120 10.10 5.55 5.26
CA LYS A 120 11.43 5.02 5.57
C LYS A 120 12.20 5.86 6.60
N ALA A 121 11.99 7.18 6.60
CA ALA A 121 12.65 8.10 7.52
C ALA A 121 12.05 8.05 8.95
N ASN A 122 10.76 7.70 9.06
CA ASN A 122 10.03 7.75 10.33
C ASN A 122 9.79 6.36 10.96
N TYR A 123 9.87 5.28 10.17
CA TYR A 123 9.59 3.91 10.61
C TYR A 123 10.66 2.93 10.12
N ASN A 124 10.81 1.83 10.83
CA ASN A 124 11.79 0.80 10.48
C ASN A 124 11.29 -0.07 9.30
N VAL A 125 11.11 0.57 8.14
CA VAL A 125 10.67 -0.08 6.91
C VAL A 125 11.79 -0.92 6.32
N ASP A 126 11.48 -2.16 5.93
CA ASP A 126 12.36 -2.97 5.10
C ASP A 126 12.29 -2.49 3.64
N SER A 127 13.29 -1.73 3.22
CA SER A 127 13.36 -1.20 1.86
C SER A 127 13.46 -2.26 0.77
N THR A 128 13.73 -3.52 1.13
CA THR A 128 13.72 -4.65 0.19
C THR A 128 12.33 -5.27 0.03
N ARG A 129 11.36 -4.88 0.87
CA ARG A 129 10.00 -5.41 0.90
C ARG A 129 8.95 -4.29 0.89
N VAL A 130 8.97 -3.47 -0.15
CA VAL A 130 7.97 -2.44 -0.44
C VAL A 130 7.07 -2.93 -1.56
N TYR A 131 5.76 -2.87 -1.36
CA TYR A 131 4.75 -3.35 -2.29
C TYR A 131 3.75 -2.26 -2.63
N VAL A 132 3.19 -2.32 -3.83
CA VAL A 132 2.16 -1.37 -4.28
C VAL A 132 0.95 -2.13 -4.80
N LEU A 133 -0.23 -1.75 -4.32
CA LEU A 133 -1.49 -2.35 -4.69
C LEU A 133 -2.53 -1.26 -4.94
N GLY A 134 -3.17 -1.27 -6.10
CA GLY A 134 -4.20 -0.27 -6.41
C GLY A 134 -5.20 -0.72 -7.47
N MET A 135 -6.37 -0.08 -7.47
CA MET A 135 -7.48 -0.40 -8.35
C MET A 135 -7.97 0.82 -9.10
N SER A 136 -8.39 0.64 -10.37
CA SER A 136 -8.98 1.70 -11.19
C SER A 136 -7.99 2.87 -11.35
N LEU A 137 -8.34 4.09 -10.93
CA LEU A 137 -7.39 5.20 -10.83
C LEU A 137 -6.14 4.81 -10.02
N GLY A 138 -6.30 4.02 -8.95
CA GLY A 138 -5.19 3.48 -8.17
C GLY A 138 -4.39 2.41 -8.94
N GLY A 139 -5.02 1.66 -9.84
CA GLY A 139 -4.34 0.74 -10.76
C GLY A 139 -3.44 1.49 -11.74
N TYR A 140 -3.90 2.62 -12.30
CA TYR A 140 -3.05 3.53 -13.06
C TYR A 140 -1.90 4.08 -12.21
N GLY A 141 -2.21 4.58 -11.01
CA GLY A 141 -1.20 5.09 -10.08
C GLY A 141 -0.15 4.04 -9.71
N THR A 142 -0.57 2.78 -9.55
CA THR A 142 0.34 1.66 -9.31
C THR A 142 1.31 1.50 -10.48
N LEU A 143 0.81 1.37 -11.71
CA LEU A 143 1.65 1.17 -12.88
C LEU A 143 2.56 2.38 -13.15
N ASP A 144 2.04 3.59 -13.03
CA ASP A 144 2.82 4.81 -13.23
C ASP A 144 3.94 4.96 -12.17
N PHE A 145 3.63 4.65 -10.91
CA PHE A 145 4.61 4.73 -9.83
C PHE A 145 5.71 3.66 -9.97
N VAL A 146 5.34 2.39 -10.14
CA VAL A 146 6.34 1.31 -10.21
C VAL A 146 7.12 1.32 -11.53
N GLY A 147 6.53 1.83 -12.60
CA GLY A 147 7.23 2.07 -13.85
C GLY A 147 8.26 3.20 -13.75
N SER A 148 8.00 4.22 -12.90
CA SER A 148 8.92 5.33 -12.66
C SER A 148 10.02 5.01 -11.64
N TYR A 149 9.75 4.16 -10.65
CA TYR A 149 10.67 3.81 -9.55
C TYR A 149 10.76 2.29 -9.32
N PRO A 150 11.06 1.50 -10.35
CA PRO A 150 10.99 0.03 -10.26
C PRO A 150 12.00 -0.57 -9.28
N GLU A 151 13.10 0.12 -9.00
CA GLU A 151 14.14 -0.32 -8.06
C GLU A 151 13.69 -0.26 -6.60
N LYS A 152 12.69 0.58 -6.29
CA LYS A 152 12.19 0.80 -4.92
C LYS A 152 11.10 -0.18 -4.51
N VAL A 153 10.55 -0.96 -5.44
CA VAL A 153 9.39 -1.82 -5.21
C VAL A 153 9.74 -3.29 -5.45
N ALA A 154 9.36 -4.13 -4.51
CA ALA A 154 9.60 -5.58 -4.56
C ALA A 154 8.59 -6.31 -5.45
N ALA A 155 7.33 -5.95 -5.38
CA ALA A 155 6.26 -6.44 -6.25
C ALA A 155 5.09 -5.45 -6.28
N ALA A 156 4.27 -5.52 -7.33
CA ALA A 156 3.07 -4.71 -7.45
C ALA A 156 1.89 -5.49 -8.04
N MET A 157 0.67 -5.11 -7.61
CA MET A 157 -0.56 -5.63 -8.18
C MET A 157 -1.44 -4.48 -8.67
N ALA A 158 -1.71 -4.45 -9.98
CA ALA A 158 -2.54 -3.43 -10.61
C ALA A 158 -3.89 -4.01 -11.04
N LEU A 159 -4.97 -3.51 -10.43
CA LEU A 159 -6.32 -3.99 -10.66
C LEU A 159 -7.08 -3.00 -11.56
N CYS A 160 -7.62 -3.49 -12.68
CA CYS A 160 -8.41 -2.77 -13.67
C CYS A 160 -7.91 -1.33 -13.94
N GLY A 161 -6.61 -1.21 -14.22
CA GLY A 161 -5.95 0.04 -14.55
C GLY A 161 -5.28 0.01 -15.93
N GLY A 162 -4.58 1.08 -16.24
CA GLY A 162 -3.67 1.23 -17.36
C GLY A 162 -2.41 1.94 -16.92
N CYS A 163 -1.57 2.35 -17.86
CA CYS A 163 -0.34 3.10 -17.58
C CYS A 163 -0.32 4.39 -18.40
N SER A 164 -0.02 5.54 -17.77
CA SER A 164 0.05 6.84 -18.43
C SER A 164 1.46 7.16 -18.94
N LEU A 165 2.45 6.38 -18.55
CA LEU A 165 3.83 6.56 -18.96
C LEU A 165 4.00 6.30 -20.47
N LYS A 166 4.81 7.11 -21.14
CA LYS A 166 5.19 6.88 -22.53
C LYS A 166 6.18 5.72 -22.65
N ASP A 167 7.16 5.66 -21.76
CA ASP A 167 8.09 4.55 -21.62
C ASP A 167 7.66 3.67 -20.44
N MET A 168 7.21 2.46 -20.73
CA MET A 168 6.78 1.48 -19.73
C MET A 168 7.87 0.43 -19.42
N SER A 169 9.11 0.64 -19.87
CA SER A 169 10.21 -0.33 -19.69
C SER A 169 10.52 -0.65 -18.22
N GLY A 170 10.27 0.31 -17.32
CA GLY A 170 10.39 0.11 -15.87
C GLY A 170 9.49 -1.00 -15.32
N LEU A 171 8.33 -1.23 -15.93
CA LEU A 171 7.38 -2.26 -15.52
C LEU A 171 7.92 -3.69 -15.67
N GLY A 172 8.85 -3.92 -16.60
CA GLY A 172 9.51 -5.21 -16.80
C GLY A 172 10.61 -5.52 -15.78
N LYS A 173 10.91 -4.59 -14.86
CA LYS A 173 12.02 -4.71 -13.90
C LYS A 173 11.61 -5.26 -12.53
N LEU A 174 10.32 -5.50 -12.26
CA LEU A 174 9.81 -6.00 -10.98
C LEU A 174 8.68 -7.02 -11.21
N PRO A 175 8.46 -7.93 -10.26
CA PRO A 175 7.27 -8.78 -10.25
C PRO A 175 6.01 -7.93 -10.28
N LEU A 176 5.24 -8.07 -11.35
CA LEU A 176 4.02 -7.30 -11.61
C LEU A 176 2.86 -8.25 -11.93
N TRP A 177 1.76 -8.11 -11.18
CA TRP A 177 0.52 -8.83 -11.46
C TRP A 177 -0.58 -7.87 -11.88
N ILE A 178 -1.08 -8.05 -13.09
CA ILE A 178 -2.18 -7.26 -13.65
C ILE A 178 -3.43 -8.12 -13.69
N MET A 179 -4.52 -7.66 -13.07
CA MET A 179 -5.82 -8.33 -13.13
C MET A 179 -6.91 -7.38 -13.64
N HIS A 180 -7.75 -7.86 -14.55
CA HIS A 180 -8.82 -7.04 -15.13
C HIS A 180 -10.03 -7.89 -15.52
N GLY A 181 -11.23 -7.39 -15.25
CA GLY A 181 -12.47 -8.03 -15.67
C GLY A 181 -12.79 -7.75 -17.15
N THR A 182 -13.15 -8.77 -17.91
CA THR A 182 -13.41 -8.60 -19.35
C THR A 182 -14.69 -7.83 -19.67
N ALA A 183 -15.64 -7.77 -18.70
CA ALA A 183 -16.89 -6.99 -18.79
C ALA A 183 -16.82 -5.64 -18.04
N ASP A 184 -15.62 -5.15 -17.75
CA ASP A 184 -15.43 -3.84 -17.11
C ASP A 184 -15.86 -2.72 -18.06
N ARG A 185 -16.88 -1.94 -17.62
CA ARG A 185 -17.43 -0.80 -18.35
C ARG A 185 -16.92 0.56 -17.88
N ALA A 186 -16.25 0.62 -16.72
CA ALA A 186 -15.68 1.86 -16.19
C ALA A 186 -14.28 2.11 -16.74
N VAL A 187 -13.43 1.07 -16.72
CA VAL A 187 -12.12 1.05 -17.37
C VAL A 187 -12.09 -0.15 -18.31
N GLY A 188 -12.06 0.07 -19.62
CA GLY A 188 -12.05 -1.04 -20.57
C GLY A 188 -10.79 -1.89 -20.41
N VAL A 189 -10.94 -3.21 -20.47
CA VAL A 189 -9.84 -4.19 -20.36
C VAL A 189 -8.68 -3.91 -21.33
N LYS A 190 -8.95 -3.20 -22.42
CA LYS A 190 -7.95 -2.76 -23.40
C LYS A 190 -6.81 -1.95 -22.78
N GLU A 191 -7.07 -1.22 -21.68
CA GLU A 191 -6.06 -0.41 -21.01
C GLU A 191 -4.97 -1.29 -20.36
N SER A 192 -5.37 -2.34 -19.64
CA SER A 192 -4.43 -3.34 -19.13
C SER A 192 -3.78 -4.16 -20.23
N LYS A 193 -4.56 -4.56 -21.25
CA LYS A 193 -4.02 -5.31 -22.41
C LYS A 193 -2.93 -4.53 -23.15
N ARG A 194 -3.06 -3.19 -23.25
CA ARG A 194 -2.03 -2.32 -23.84
C ARG A 194 -0.71 -2.42 -23.07
N VAL A 195 -0.76 -2.46 -21.75
CA VAL A 195 0.44 -2.60 -20.90
C VAL A 195 1.07 -3.99 -21.10
N VAL A 196 0.26 -5.04 -21.03
CA VAL A 196 0.72 -6.43 -21.22
C VAL A 196 1.37 -6.61 -22.59
N ASN A 197 0.71 -6.08 -23.64
CA ASN A 197 1.23 -6.17 -25.01
C ASN A 197 2.56 -5.41 -25.15
N TYR A 198 2.67 -4.18 -24.59
CA TYR A 198 3.94 -3.45 -24.59
C TYR A 198 5.08 -4.26 -23.98
N LEU A 199 4.86 -4.90 -22.83
CA LEU A 199 5.89 -5.69 -22.16
C LEU A 199 6.29 -6.91 -22.99
N LYS A 200 5.32 -7.60 -23.61
CA LYS A 200 5.56 -8.77 -24.48
C LYS A 200 6.28 -8.37 -25.76
N ASP A 201 5.81 -7.33 -26.44
CA ASP A 201 6.36 -6.88 -27.73
C ASP A 201 7.81 -6.40 -27.58
N ASN A 202 8.19 -5.94 -26.38
CA ASN A 202 9.56 -5.53 -26.08
C ASN A 202 10.40 -6.63 -25.40
N GLY A 203 9.85 -7.84 -25.21
CA GLY A 203 10.58 -8.98 -24.61
C GLY A 203 10.98 -8.79 -23.12
N ILE A 204 10.22 -7.98 -22.38
CA ILE A 204 10.48 -7.64 -20.97
C ILE A 204 9.36 -8.11 -20.03
N ASP A 205 8.68 -9.17 -20.40
CA ASP A 205 7.53 -9.74 -19.69
C ASP A 205 7.87 -10.92 -18.75
N LYS A 206 9.15 -11.19 -18.51
CA LYS A 206 9.61 -12.30 -17.64
C LYS A 206 9.12 -12.22 -16.20
N LEU A 207 8.85 -11.02 -15.70
CA LEU A 207 8.36 -10.75 -14.36
C LEU A 207 6.89 -10.32 -14.36
N LEU A 208 6.18 -10.54 -15.46
CA LEU A 208 4.77 -10.19 -15.61
C LEU A 208 3.89 -11.43 -15.39
N ARG A 209 2.90 -11.28 -14.51
CA ARG A 209 1.72 -12.13 -14.42
C ARG A 209 0.49 -11.32 -14.78
N PHE A 210 -0.47 -11.91 -15.50
CA PHE A 210 -1.73 -11.23 -15.77
C PHE A 210 -2.87 -12.24 -15.87
N ASP A 211 -4.05 -11.84 -15.38
CA ASP A 211 -5.27 -12.63 -15.41
C ASP A 211 -6.44 -11.78 -15.92
N TRP A 212 -7.16 -12.32 -16.90
CA TRP A 212 -8.40 -11.75 -17.42
C TRP A 212 -9.57 -12.49 -16.79
N LEU A 213 -10.30 -11.81 -15.90
CA LEU A 213 -11.47 -12.38 -15.23
C LEU A 213 -12.66 -12.33 -16.17
N GLU A 214 -12.97 -13.46 -16.81
CA GLU A 214 -14.00 -13.53 -17.82
C GLU A 214 -15.38 -13.19 -17.24
N GLY A 215 -16.10 -12.24 -17.88
CA GLY A 215 -17.37 -11.70 -17.39
C GLY A 215 -17.26 -10.79 -16.15
N GLY A 216 -16.08 -10.62 -15.59
CA GLY A 216 -15.85 -9.76 -14.43
C GLY A 216 -16.10 -8.28 -14.73
N ASN A 217 -16.88 -7.61 -13.90
CA ASN A 217 -17.11 -6.17 -13.97
C ASN A 217 -16.09 -5.39 -13.13
N HIS A 218 -16.14 -4.04 -13.20
CA HIS A 218 -15.21 -3.17 -12.47
C HIS A 218 -15.18 -3.44 -10.96
N GLY A 219 -16.35 -3.54 -10.33
CA GLY A 219 -16.47 -3.66 -8.88
C GLY A 219 -15.94 -4.98 -8.31
N VAL A 220 -15.94 -6.06 -9.09
CA VAL A 220 -15.51 -7.38 -8.60
C VAL A 220 -14.02 -7.40 -8.22
N LEU A 221 -13.20 -6.56 -8.83
CA LEU A 221 -11.77 -6.49 -8.55
C LEU A 221 -11.47 -5.95 -7.14
N ALA A 222 -12.40 -5.18 -6.54
CA ALA A 222 -12.24 -4.70 -5.17
C ALA A 222 -12.22 -5.84 -4.14
N ARG A 223 -12.78 -7.00 -4.47
CA ARG A 223 -12.76 -8.19 -3.59
C ARG A 223 -11.34 -8.72 -3.32
N LEU A 224 -10.41 -8.46 -4.23
CA LEU A 224 -9.00 -8.85 -4.07
C LEU A 224 -8.34 -8.20 -2.85
N PHE A 225 -8.79 -7.04 -2.42
CA PHE A 225 -8.30 -6.41 -1.19
C PHE A 225 -8.62 -7.20 0.08
N TYR A 226 -9.61 -8.08 0.02
CA TYR A 226 -10.12 -8.87 1.14
C TYR A 226 -9.73 -10.35 1.03
N LEU A 227 -8.77 -10.67 0.17
CA LEU A 227 -8.28 -12.02 -0.05
C LEU A 227 -6.86 -12.15 0.49
N GLN A 228 -6.62 -13.04 1.45
CA GLN A 228 -5.29 -13.24 2.04
C GLN A 228 -4.23 -13.55 0.99
N LYS A 229 -4.57 -14.37 -0.01
CA LYS A 229 -3.68 -14.72 -1.15
C LYS A 229 -3.09 -13.51 -1.88
N THR A 230 -3.80 -12.35 -1.90
CA THR A 230 -3.29 -11.10 -2.49
C THR A 230 -2.05 -10.61 -1.76
N TYR A 231 -2.10 -10.61 -0.44
CA TYR A 231 -0.98 -10.18 0.40
C TYR A 231 0.12 -11.23 0.47
N ASP A 232 -0.24 -12.52 0.51
CA ASP A 232 0.73 -13.62 0.49
C ASP A 232 1.58 -13.57 -0.78
N TRP A 233 0.93 -13.30 -1.94
CA TRP A 233 1.67 -13.13 -3.19
C TRP A 233 2.60 -11.91 -3.14
N LEU A 234 2.12 -10.74 -2.70
CA LEU A 234 2.95 -9.54 -2.59
C LEU A 234 4.17 -9.79 -1.68
N ILE A 235 3.93 -10.30 -0.48
CA ILE A 235 4.94 -10.47 0.58
C ILE A 235 5.97 -11.55 0.24
N SER A 236 5.65 -12.49 -0.65
CA SER A 236 6.60 -13.53 -1.11
C SER A 236 7.79 -12.99 -1.92
N HIS A 237 7.75 -11.71 -2.33
CA HIS A 237 8.76 -11.09 -3.18
C HIS A 237 9.70 -10.16 -2.41
N THR A 238 10.94 -10.04 -2.91
CA THR A 238 11.93 -9.06 -2.42
C THR A 238 12.69 -8.43 -3.59
N THR A 239 13.22 -7.23 -3.40
CA THR A 239 14.07 -6.59 -4.43
C THR A 239 15.38 -7.34 -4.67
N ASN A 240 15.85 -8.12 -3.69
CA ASN A 240 17.10 -8.89 -3.79
C ASN A 240 16.94 -10.14 -4.66
N LYS A 241 15.71 -10.64 -4.84
CA LYS A 241 15.42 -11.83 -5.64
C LYS A 241 14.17 -11.58 -6.47
N ARG A 242 14.35 -11.02 -7.65
CA ARG A 242 13.27 -10.71 -8.57
C ARG A 242 12.92 -11.93 -9.42
N LYS A 243 11.86 -12.62 -9.02
CA LYS A 243 11.23 -13.71 -9.77
C LYS A 243 9.73 -13.68 -9.54
N ILE A 244 8.95 -14.20 -10.47
CA ILE A 244 7.54 -14.46 -10.22
C ILE A 244 7.41 -15.65 -9.28
N GLU A 245 6.57 -15.53 -8.26
CA GLU A 245 6.13 -16.66 -7.43
C GLU A 245 4.81 -17.18 -7.98
N ASP A 246 4.85 -18.39 -8.56
CA ASP A 246 3.72 -19.03 -9.23
C ASP A 246 2.92 -19.96 -8.32
N CYS A 247 3.40 -20.19 -7.07
CA CYS A 247 2.76 -21.10 -6.13
C CYS A 247 1.47 -20.55 -5.51
N ILE A 248 1.23 -19.24 -5.62
CA ILE A 248 0.01 -18.59 -5.13
C ILE A 248 -0.90 -18.27 -6.30
N ASP A 249 -2.03 -18.96 -6.37
CA ASP A 249 -3.04 -18.74 -7.40
C ASP A 249 -4.32 -18.15 -6.81
N ILE A 250 -4.93 -17.22 -7.55
CA ILE A 250 -6.21 -16.59 -7.21
C ILE A 250 -7.22 -17.01 -8.27
N THR A 251 -8.16 -17.85 -7.88
CA THR A 251 -9.20 -18.38 -8.75
C THR A 251 -10.45 -17.47 -8.75
N TRP A 252 -11.32 -17.68 -9.72
CA TRP A 252 -12.64 -17.04 -9.74
C TRP A 252 -13.46 -17.37 -8.48
N ASP A 253 -13.32 -18.60 -7.96
CA ASP A 253 -14.05 -19.02 -6.76
C ASP A 253 -13.51 -18.32 -5.51
N ASP A 254 -12.21 -18.13 -5.38
CA ASP A 254 -11.63 -17.29 -4.32
C ASP A 254 -12.27 -15.89 -4.33
N ILE A 255 -12.37 -15.26 -5.50
CA ILE A 255 -12.92 -13.90 -5.63
C ILE A 255 -14.42 -13.88 -5.30
N LYS A 256 -15.19 -14.90 -5.69
CA LYS A 256 -16.63 -14.98 -5.41
C LYS A 256 -16.93 -15.20 -3.93
N THR A 257 -16.16 -16.08 -3.28
CA THR A 257 -16.37 -16.49 -1.89
C THR A 257 -15.90 -15.42 -0.90
N THR A 258 -14.88 -14.64 -1.23
CA THR A 258 -14.31 -13.57 -0.38
C THR A 258 -15.38 -12.65 0.24
N TYR A 259 -16.43 -12.30 -0.49
CA TYR A 259 -17.49 -11.43 0.04
C TYR A 259 -18.38 -12.13 1.08
N GLN A 260 -18.58 -13.44 0.94
CA GLN A 260 -19.37 -14.25 1.90
C GLN A 260 -18.59 -14.46 3.19
N ASP A 261 -17.29 -14.69 3.09
CA ASP A 261 -16.41 -14.84 4.26
C ASP A 261 -16.29 -13.53 5.03
N MET A 262 -16.19 -12.38 4.33
CA MET A 262 -16.21 -11.06 4.95
C MET A 262 -17.50 -10.78 5.71
N LYS A 263 -18.66 -11.22 5.20
CA LYS A 263 -19.94 -11.05 5.88
C LYS A 263 -19.97 -11.84 7.19
N LYS A 264 -19.45 -13.08 7.19
CA LYS A 264 -19.30 -13.89 8.41
C LYS A 264 -18.36 -13.23 9.41
N MET A 265 -17.19 -12.75 8.97
CA MET A 265 -16.24 -12.07 9.85
C MET A 265 -16.83 -10.83 10.51
N SER A 266 -17.70 -10.06 9.84
CA SER A 266 -18.37 -8.91 10.43
C SER A 266 -19.48 -9.28 11.41
N GLU A 267 -20.16 -10.40 11.21
CA GLU A 267 -21.20 -10.92 12.10
C GLU A 267 -20.59 -11.48 13.40
N ASP A 268 -19.42 -12.10 13.34
CA ASP A 268 -18.70 -12.63 14.51
C ASP A 268 -18.17 -11.49 15.43
N TYR A 269 -17.85 -10.31 14.87
CA TYR A 269 -17.41 -9.15 15.66
C TYR A 269 -18.55 -8.35 16.34
N GLU A 270 -19.79 -8.51 15.89
CA GLU A 270 -20.96 -7.83 16.53
C GLU A 270 -21.51 -8.63 17.72
N HIS A 271 -20.98 -9.83 18.00
CA HIS A 271 -21.47 -10.72 19.07
C HIS A 271 -20.49 -10.91 20.24
N ASP A 272 -19.30 -10.32 20.20
CA ASP A 272 -18.32 -10.24 21.31
C ASP A 272 -18.30 -8.84 21.95
#